data_262eeb69595c4d593b0a246e045c221a
#
_entry.id   262eeb69595c4d593b0a246e045c221a
#
_cell.length_a   1.000
_cell.length_b   1.000
_cell.length_c   1.000
_cell.angle_alpha   90.00
_cell.angle_beta   90.00
_cell.angle_gamma   90.00
#
_symmetry.space_group_name_H-M   'P 1'
#
loop_
_entity.id
_entity.type
_entity.pdbx_description
1 polymer ?
#
loop_
_entity_poly.entity_id
_entity_poly.type
_entity_poly.pdbx_seq_one_letter_code
_entity_poly.pdbx_strand_id
1 'polypeptide(L)'
;MLTSRHCDLFNRPFFQFAQLKKYAPESIPQLKANYKAAWQDWQSVIGQVAQRLARDNPQFAPPHIERWCNGWQVRAHFFAFFKYAQYENDAAILSVLLNRRRLTVSLDWHCYKADRSTIALPQYNQWLDGLDAGAFGEFDVWHGSEDEYADYAPLNRQPENALTLRDADDFFCIGRHVERDDLDGVDSVAWIVAQVRALVPLYERCFE
;
A
#
# COMPACT_ATOMS: atom_id res chain seq x y z
N MET A 1 3.55 12.53 -12.02
CA MET A 1 4.08 11.14 -11.96
C MET A 1 5.00 11.01 -10.76
N LEU A 2 5.02 9.83 -10.12
CA LEU A 2 6.01 9.51 -9.09
C LEU A 2 7.35 9.17 -9.74
N THR A 3 8.44 9.43 -9.02
CA THR A 3 9.81 9.22 -9.50
C THR A 3 10.67 8.70 -8.34
N SER A 4 11.87 8.21 -8.64
CA SER A 4 12.88 7.80 -7.66
C SER A 4 13.13 8.86 -6.58
N ARG A 5 13.05 10.16 -6.93
CA ARG A 5 13.19 11.28 -5.98
C ARG A 5 12.14 11.29 -4.86
N HIS A 6 10.94 10.76 -5.13
CA HIS A 6 9.90 10.63 -4.10
C HIS A 6 10.29 9.55 -3.07
N CYS A 7 10.92 8.46 -3.52
CA CYS A 7 11.49 7.43 -2.64
C CYS A 7 12.65 7.98 -1.80
N ASP A 8 13.52 8.81 -2.39
CA ASP A 8 14.67 9.43 -1.71
C ASP A 8 14.26 10.30 -0.51
N LEU A 9 13.04 10.84 -0.53
CA LEU A 9 12.49 11.60 0.58
C LEU A 9 12.50 10.81 1.90
N PHE A 10 12.31 9.50 1.82
CA PHE A 10 12.25 8.60 2.98
C PHE A 10 13.61 8.02 3.38
N ASN A 11 14.68 8.30 2.62
CA ASN A 11 16.03 7.84 2.93
C ASN A 11 16.70 8.79 3.93
N ARG A 12 16.34 8.66 5.23
CA ARG A 12 16.81 9.55 6.30
C ARG A 12 16.96 8.82 7.62
N PRO A 13 17.88 9.31 8.49
CA PRO A 13 18.11 8.68 9.78
C PRO A 13 17.05 9.03 10.83
N PHE A 14 16.34 10.16 10.68
CA PHE A 14 15.38 10.63 11.69
C PHE A 14 14.06 11.05 11.05
N PHE A 15 12.97 10.59 11.64
CA PHE A 15 11.60 10.96 11.26
C PHE A 15 10.92 11.84 12.33
N GLN A 16 11.28 11.69 13.60
CA GLN A 16 10.69 12.44 14.71
C GLN A 16 11.21 13.88 14.76
N PHE A 17 10.30 14.84 14.90
CA PHE A 17 10.70 16.25 15.01
C PHE A 17 11.55 16.55 16.24
N ALA A 18 11.40 15.79 17.34
CA ALA A 18 12.26 15.91 18.52
C ALA A 18 13.72 15.57 18.19
N GLN A 19 13.97 14.50 17.43
CA GLN A 19 15.31 14.13 16.98
C GLN A 19 15.87 15.13 15.98
N LEU A 20 15.05 15.57 15.02
CA LEU A 20 15.45 16.59 14.04
C LEU A 20 15.84 17.91 14.72
N LYS A 21 15.06 18.37 15.72
CA LYS A 21 15.40 19.58 16.50
C LYS A 21 16.73 19.44 17.25
N LYS A 22 17.07 18.23 17.70
CA LYS A 22 18.30 17.97 18.45
C LYS A 22 19.53 17.87 17.54
N TYR A 23 19.41 17.20 16.39
CA TYR A 23 20.56 16.79 15.57
C TYR A 23 20.72 17.56 14.25
N ALA A 24 19.65 18.17 13.73
CA ALA A 24 19.66 18.87 12.45
C ALA A 24 18.55 19.95 12.38
N PRO A 25 18.50 20.91 13.34
CA PRO A 25 17.42 21.89 13.44
C PRO A 25 17.26 22.77 12.19
N GLU A 26 18.36 23.10 11.54
CA GLU A 26 18.41 23.92 10.32
C GLU A 26 17.75 23.22 9.12
N SER A 27 17.70 21.91 9.12
CA SER A 27 17.11 21.13 8.01
C SER A 27 15.58 21.08 8.03
N ILE A 28 14.94 21.41 9.16
CA ILE A 28 13.49 21.23 9.35
C ILE A 28 12.64 22.04 8.37
N PRO A 29 12.91 23.31 8.09
CA PRO A 29 12.11 24.08 7.12
C PRO A 29 12.12 23.46 5.73
N GLN A 30 13.32 23.12 5.23
CA GLN A 30 13.47 22.51 3.91
C GLN A 30 12.83 21.10 3.87
N LEU A 31 13.00 20.31 4.93
CA LEU A 31 12.36 19.00 5.07
C LEU A 31 10.84 19.09 4.93
N LYS A 32 10.22 19.99 5.67
CA LYS A 32 8.76 20.19 5.62
C LYS A 32 8.31 20.64 4.24
N ALA A 33 9.06 21.52 3.58
CA ALA A 33 8.75 21.97 2.23
C ALA A 33 8.80 20.79 1.23
N ASN A 34 9.86 19.97 1.29
CA ASN A 34 10.04 18.82 0.42
C ASN A 34 8.93 17.77 0.62
N TYR A 35 8.61 17.44 1.89
CA TYR A 35 7.52 16.51 2.19
C TYR A 35 6.17 17.01 1.72
N LYS A 36 5.88 18.30 1.89
CA LYS A 36 4.62 18.89 1.46
C LYS A 36 4.49 18.87 -0.07
N ALA A 37 5.55 19.20 -0.80
CA ALA A 37 5.56 19.17 -2.25
C ALA A 37 5.35 17.73 -2.78
N ALA A 38 6.15 16.78 -2.30
CA ALA A 38 6.03 15.38 -2.71
C ALA A 38 4.66 14.77 -2.34
N TRP A 39 4.07 15.18 -1.21
CA TRP A 39 2.74 14.74 -0.81
C TRP A 39 1.63 15.35 -1.70
N GLN A 40 1.81 16.55 -2.22
CA GLN A 40 0.90 17.11 -3.23
C GLN A 40 0.95 16.31 -4.53
N ASP A 41 2.14 15.90 -4.97
CA ASP A 41 2.30 15.02 -6.12
C ASP A 41 1.64 13.65 -5.87
N TRP A 42 1.84 13.08 -4.69
CA TRP A 42 1.19 11.86 -4.25
C TRP A 42 -0.34 11.97 -4.30
N GLN A 43 -0.91 13.02 -3.71
CA GLN A 43 -2.37 13.27 -3.75
C GLN A 43 -2.89 13.40 -5.18
N SER A 44 -2.14 14.09 -6.05
CA SER A 44 -2.50 14.23 -7.46
C SER A 44 -2.55 12.87 -8.17
N VAL A 45 -1.55 12.01 -7.95
CA VAL A 45 -1.50 10.67 -8.53
C VAL A 45 -2.66 9.82 -8.01
N ILE A 46 -2.86 9.73 -6.69
CA ILE A 46 -3.94 8.94 -6.09
C ILE A 46 -5.31 9.47 -6.51
N GLY A 47 -5.50 10.78 -6.63
CA GLY A 47 -6.73 11.39 -7.13
C GLY A 47 -7.04 11.00 -8.59
N GLN A 48 -6.03 10.97 -9.47
CA GLN A 48 -6.19 10.51 -10.86
C GLN A 48 -6.51 9.00 -10.93
N VAL A 49 -5.87 8.19 -10.07
CA VAL A 49 -6.19 6.76 -9.93
C VAL A 49 -7.66 6.59 -9.52
N ALA A 50 -8.10 7.30 -8.48
CA ALA A 50 -9.48 7.26 -7.99
C ALA A 50 -10.49 7.59 -9.10
N GLN A 51 -10.24 8.64 -9.89
CA GLN A 51 -11.12 9.02 -11.00
C GLN A 51 -11.22 7.92 -12.05
N ARG A 52 -10.11 7.25 -12.40
CA ARG A 52 -10.11 6.15 -13.35
C ARG A 52 -10.83 4.93 -12.80
N LEU A 53 -10.59 4.55 -11.55
CA LEU A 53 -11.26 3.42 -10.92
C LEU A 53 -12.77 3.65 -10.79
N ALA A 54 -13.21 4.81 -10.31
CA ALA A 54 -14.62 5.13 -10.14
C ALA A 54 -15.40 5.22 -11.48
N ARG A 55 -14.74 5.62 -12.57
CA ARG A 55 -15.35 5.60 -13.90
C ARG A 55 -15.62 4.18 -14.38
N ASP A 56 -14.73 3.23 -14.09
CA ASP A 56 -14.84 1.86 -14.54
C ASP A 56 -15.70 0.99 -13.59
N ASN A 57 -15.62 1.29 -12.30
CA ASN A 57 -16.42 0.66 -11.26
C ASN A 57 -16.88 1.69 -10.22
N PRO A 58 -18.15 2.15 -10.29
CA PRO A 58 -18.70 3.18 -9.40
C PRO A 58 -18.87 2.73 -7.94
N GLN A 59 -18.59 1.47 -7.60
CA GLN A 59 -18.60 1.00 -6.23
C GLN A 59 -17.43 1.55 -5.40
N PHE A 60 -16.33 1.97 -6.03
CA PHE A 60 -15.20 2.56 -5.33
C PHE A 60 -15.59 3.86 -4.62
N ALA A 61 -15.39 3.89 -3.30
CA ALA A 61 -15.44 5.12 -2.51
C ALA A 61 -14.24 6.04 -2.80
N PRO A 62 -14.32 7.33 -2.43
CA PRO A 62 -13.13 8.19 -2.42
C PRO A 62 -11.99 7.55 -1.62
N PRO A 63 -10.73 7.61 -2.11
CA PRO A 63 -9.61 6.97 -1.43
C PRO A 63 -9.31 7.64 -0.09
N HIS A 64 -8.85 6.85 0.86
CA HIS A 64 -8.19 7.39 2.03
C HIS A 64 -6.73 7.70 1.67
N ILE A 65 -6.27 8.91 1.98
CA ILE A 65 -4.88 9.34 1.79
C ILE A 65 -4.33 9.81 3.13
N GLU A 66 -3.32 9.12 3.66
CA GLU A 66 -2.67 9.53 4.90
C GLU A 66 -1.91 10.84 4.74
N ARG A 67 -1.90 11.64 5.82
CA ARG A 67 -1.12 12.87 5.86
C ARG A 67 0.38 12.56 5.91
N TRP A 68 1.20 13.42 5.31
CA TRP A 68 2.66 13.30 5.30
C TRP A 68 3.31 13.40 6.69
N CYS A 69 2.59 13.91 7.69
CA CYS A 69 3.02 13.95 9.09
C CYS A 69 1.82 13.77 10.02
N ASN A 70 2.10 13.31 11.23
CA ASN A 70 1.10 13.14 12.30
C ASN A 70 1.27 14.15 13.46
N GLY A 71 1.96 15.28 13.21
CA GLY A 71 2.21 16.35 14.19
C GLY A 71 3.52 16.21 14.95
N TRP A 72 3.99 15.00 15.26
CA TRP A 72 5.24 14.76 16.00
C TRP A 72 6.36 14.14 15.16
N GLN A 73 6.02 13.56 14.00
CA GLN A 73 7.00 13.02 13.04
C GLN A 73 6.51 13.18 11.59
N VAL A 74 7.44 13.20 10.65
CA VAL A 74 7.16 12.94 9.22
C VAL A 74 7.02 11.43 9.02
N ARG A 75 6.24 11.01 8.02
CA ARG A 75 6.04 9.60 7.71
C ARG A 75 7.28 9.00 7.04
N ALA A 76 7.52 7.70 7.26
CA ALA A 76 8.56 6.92 6.59
C ALA A 76 8.11 6.44 5.19
N HIS A 77 6.85 6.60 4.87
CA HIS A 77 6.22 6.27 3.60
C HIS A 77 5.02 7.18 3.34
N PHE A 78 4.54 7.23 2.10
CA PHE A 78 3.19 7.69 1.78
C PHE A 78 2.29 6.48 1.62
N PHE A 79 1.07 6.60 2.15
CA PHE A 79 0.09 5.53 2.17
C PHE A 79 -1.29 6.04 1.75
N ALA A 80 -1.95 5.26 0.92
CA ALA A 80 -3.34 5.46 0.54
C ALA A 80 -4.00 4.09 0.34
N PHE A 81 -5.33 4.05 0.42
CA PHE A 81 -6.06 2.83 0.10
C PHE A 81 -7.42 3.11 -0.52
N PHE A 82 -7.91 2.14 -1.25
CA PHE A 82 -9.20 2.10 -1.91
C PHE A 82 -10.08 1.01 -1.31
N LYS A 83 -11.39 1.25 -1.31
CA LYS A 83 -12.44 0.32 -0.89
C LYS A 83 -13.69 0.54 -1.72
N TYR A 84 -14.58 -0.44 -1.70
CA TYR A 84 -15.96 -0.20 -2.11
C TYR A 84 -16.72 0.56 -1.02
N ALA A 85 -17.66 1.43 -1.42
CA ALA A 85 -18.44 2.25 -0.50
C ALA A 85 -19.20 1.42 0.53
N GLN A 86 -19.75 0.27 0.12
CA GLN A 86 -20.45 -0.66 0.99
C GLN A 86 -19.56 -1.31 2.06
N TYR A 87 -18.23 -1.33 1.86
CA TYR A 87 -17.23 -1.92 2.76
C TYR A 87 -16.35 -0.85 3.44
N GLU A 88 -16.86 0.38 3.57
CA GLU A 88 -16.08 1.52 4.10
C GLU A 88 -15.51 1.26 5.50
N ASN A 89 -16.23 0.53 6.34
CA ASN A 89 -15.83 0.23 7.71
C ASN A 89 -14.92 -1.01 7.84
N ASP A 90 -14.81 -1.83 6.80
CA ASP A 90 -14.06 -3.08 6.86
C ASP A 90 -12.54 -2.87 6.80
N ALA A 91 -11.81 -3.86 7.31
CA ALA A 91 -10.36 -3.79 7.37
C ALA A 91 -9.65 -4.27 6.09
N ALA A 92 -10.34 -5.02 5.22
CA ALA A 92 -9.80 -5.37 3.89
C ALA A 92 -9.64 -4.11 3.03
N ILE A 93 -8.47 -3.90 2.44
CA ILE A 93 -8.13 -2.72 1.65
C ILE A 93 -7.34 -3.08 0.40
N LEU A 94 -7.50 -2.27 -0.65
CA LEU A 94 -6.56 -2.22 -1.77
C LEU A 94 -5.59 -1.07 -1.50
N SER A 95 -4.41 -1.38 -0.99
CA SER A 95 -3.43 -0.42 -0.51
C SER A 95 -2.49 0.05 -1.61
N VAL A 96 -1.99 1.28 -1.46
CA VAL A 96 -0.90 1.84 -2.27
C VAL A 96 0.09 2.47 -1.29
N LEU A 97 1.34 2.01 -1.34
CA LEU A 97 2.41 2.44 -0.46
C LEU A 97 3.62 2.86 -1.28
N LEU A 98 4.18 4.02 -0.97
CA LEU A 98 5.45 4.51 -1.52
C LEU A 98 6.43 4.72 -0.37
N ASN A 99 7.51 3.94 -0.34
CA ASN A 99 8.57 4.06 0.64
C ASN A 99 9.94 4.33 -0.02
N ARG A 100 11.03 4.31 0.76
CA ARG A 100 12.39 4.55 0.25
C ARG A 100 12.84 3.53 -0.79
N ARG A 101 12.22 2.35 -0.84
CA ARG A 101 12.62 1.24 -1.70
C ARG A 101 11.77 1.14 -2.95
N ARG A 102 10.44 1.33 -2.84
CA ARG A 102 9.52 0.93 -3.92
C ARG A 102 8.13 1.57 -3.80
N LEU A 103 7.40 1.52 -4.90
CA LEU A 103 5.96 1.72 -4.98
C LEU A 103 5.28 0.36 -4.97
N THR A 104 4.40 0.09 -4.02
CA THR A 104 3.67 -1.18 -3.88
C THR A 104 2.16 -0.95 -4.00
N VAL A 105 1.47 -1.86 -4.67
CA VAL A 105 -0.01 -1.99 -4.64
C VAL A 105 -0.35 -3.38 -4.16
N SER A 106 -1.19 -3.51 -3.13
CA SER A 106 -1.54 -4.80 -2.55
C SER A 106 -2.96 -4.88 -2.03
N LEU A 107 -3.50 -6.10 -1.99
CA LEU A 107 -4.60 -6.47 -1.10
C LEU A 107 -4.01 -6.69 0.29
N ASP A 108 -4.58 -6.03 1.30
CA ASP A 108 -4.01 -5.94 2.63
C ASP A 108 -5.10 -5.87 3.71
N TRP A 109 -4.74 -6.20 4.94
CA TRP A 109 -5.56 -6.08 6.13
C TRP A 109 -5.14 -4.90 6.98
N HIS A 110 -5.97 -3.88 7.07
CA HIS A 110 -5.68 -2.66 7.82
C HIS A 110 -5.94 -2.86 9.32
N CYS A 111 -4.94 -3.35 10.05
CA CYS A 111 -5.04 -3.73 11.46
C CYS A 111 -5.66 -2.64 12.37
N TYR A 112 -5.42 -1.35 12.11
CA TYR A 112 -6.02 -0.25 12.88
C TYR A 112 -7.53 -0.10 12.70
N LYS A 113 -8.13 -0.80 11.75
CA LYS A 113 -9.59 -0.84 11.53
C LYS A 113 -10.20 -2.18 11.87
N ALA A 114 -9.42 -3.16 12.29
CA ALA A 114 -9.87 -4.51 12.58
C ALA A 114 -11.05 -4.54 13.59
N ASP A 115 -10.95 -3.75 14.65
CA ASP A 115 -12.00 -3.67 15.71
C ASP A 115 -13.37 -3.16 15.21
N ARG A 116 -13.41 -2.52 14.04
CA ARG A 116 -14.62 -1.94 13.44
C ARG A 116 -15.06 -2.67 12.19
N SER A 117 -14.28 -3.62 11.73
CA SER A 117 -14.55 -4.40 10.54
C SER A 117 -15.78 -5.28 10.75
N THR A 118 -16.65 -5.36 9.74
CA THR A 118 -17.79 -6.28 9.75
C THR A 118 -17.37 -7.71 9.41
N ILE A 119 -16.24 -7.85 8.70
CA ILE A 119 -15.60 -9.14 8.45
C ILE A 119 -14.48 -9.39 9.46
N ALA A 120 -14.30 -10.64 9.83
CA ALA A 120 -13.18 -11.09 10.66
C ALA A 120 -11.95 -11.45 9.80
N LEU A 121 -10.78 -11.55 10.42
CA LEU A 121 -9.53 -11.90 9.74
C LEU A 121 -9.59 -13.27 9.02
N PRO A 122 -10.20 -14.33 9.57
CA PRO A 122 -10.37 -15.58 8.82
C PRO A 122 -11.21 -15.42 7.53
N GLN A 123 -12.21 -14.53 7.54
CA GLN A 123 -12.99 -14.24 6.34
C GLN A 123 -12.16 -13.46 5.33
N TYR A 124 -11.37 -12.46 5.77
CA TYR A 124 -10.42 -11.79 4.89
C TYR A 124 -9.51 -12.79 4.17
N ASN A 125 -8.99 -13.80 4.86
CA ASN A 125 -8.09 -14.80 4.30
C ASN A 125 -8.75 -15.74 3.26
N GLN A 126 -10.08 -15.71 3.06
CA GLN A 126 -10.77 -16.54 2.06
C GLN A 126 -10.32 -16.26 0.62
N TRP A 127 -9.71 -15.11 0.35
CA TRP A 127 -9.11 -14.87 -0.95
C TRP A 127 -8.01 -15.87 -1.32
N LEU A 128 -7.35 -16.49 -0.34
CA LEU A 128 -6.34 -17.54 -0.57
C LEU A 128 -6.94 -18.77 -1.30
N ASP A 129 -8.20 -19.12 -1.03
CA ASP A 129 -8.89 -20.24 -1.68
C ASP A 129 -9.17 -19.97 -3.16
N GLY A 130 -9.19 -18.70 -3.54
CA GLY A 130 -9.40 -18.27 -4.92
C GLY A 130 -8.13 -17.95 -5.70
N LEU A 131 -6.98 -18.22 -5.11
CA LEU A 131 -5.71 -17.85 -5.69
C LEU A 131 -5.34 -18.79 -6.85
N ASP A 132 -5.39 -18.26 -8.05
CA ASP A 132 -4.97 -18.97 -9.27
C ASP A 132 -3.54 -18.59 -9.64
N ALA A 133 -2.62 -19.56 -9.62
CA ALA A 133 -1.23 -19.35 -9.99
C ALA A 133 -1.05 -18.91 -11.46
N GLY A 134 -2.00 -19.23 -12.34
CA GLY A 134 -1.98 -18.76 -13.73
C GLY A 134 -2.22 -17.26 -13.85
N ALA A 135 -3.15 -16.73 -13.05
CA ALA A 135 -3.49 -15.29 -13.04
C ALA A 135 -2.56 -14.47 -12.13
N PHE A 136 -2.15 -15.01 -10.99
CA PHE A 136 -1.43 -14.30 -9.95
C PHE A 136 0.03 -14.77 -9.76
N GLY A 137 0.56 -15.65 -10.59
CA GLY A 137 1.90 -16.21 -10.45
C GLY A 137 3.03 -15.18 -10.30
N GLU A 138 2.88 -14.03 -10.95
CA GLU A 138 3.84 -12.92 -10.90
C GLU A 138 3.57 -11.91 -9.77
N PHE A 139 2.54 -12.13 -8.95
CA PHE A 139 2.28 -11.30 -7.78
C PHE A 139 3.08 -11.83 -6.59
N ASP A 140 3.67 -10.90 -5.84
CA ASP A 140 4.32 -11.23 -4.59
C ASP A 140 3.27 -11.54 -3.52
N VAL A 141 3.55 -12.55 -2.68
CA VAL A 141 2.73 -12.90 -1.54
C VAL A 141 3.60 -12.96 -0.29
N TRP A 142 3.15 -12.33 0.79
CA TRP A 142 3.89 -12.24 2.04
C TRP A 142 2.97 -12.26 3.26
N HIS A 143 3.48 -12.66 4.43
CA HIS A 143 2.75 -12.52 5.68
C HIS A 143 2.58 -11.05 6.06
N GLY A 144 1.43 -10.68 6.59
CA GLY A 144 1.14 -9.32 7.01
C GLY A 144 2.03 -8.78 8.14
N SER A 145 2.73 -9.65 8.85
CA SER A 145 3.74 -9.30 9.86
C SER A 145 5.12 -8.97 9.27
N GLU A 146 5.34 -9.17 7.97
CA GLU A 146 6.63 -8.88 7.36
C GLU A 146 6.88 -7.37 7.21
N ASP A 147 8.17 -7.00 7.26
CA ASP A 147 8.62 -5.62 7.10
C ASP A 147 8.35 -5.13 5.67
N GLU A 148 7.88 -3.89 5.52
CA GLU A 148 7.61 -3.25 4.21
C GLU A 148 8.86 -3.13 3.30
N TYR A 149 10.04 -3.38 3.85
CA TYR A 149 11.32 -3.39 3.13
C TYR A 149 11.86 -4.80 2.85
N ALA A 150 11.15 -5.85 3.27
CA ALA A 150 11.56 -7.23 3.01
C ALA A 150 11.52 -7.57 1.52
N ASP A 151 12.28 -8.58 1.13
CA ASP A 151 12.23 -9.15 -0.21
C ASP A 151 11.07 -10.13 -0.28
N TYR A 152 10.02 -9.74 -0.97
CA TYR A 152 8.87 -10.62 -1.21
C TYR A 152 9.15 -11.50 -2.42
N ALA A 153 8.59 -12.70 -2.40
CA ALA A 153 8.71 -13.64 -3.51
C ALA A 153 7.39 -13.75 -4.26
N PRO A 154 7.42 -13.78 -5.60
CA PRO A 154 6.22 -14.01 -6.40
C PRO A 154 5.65 -15.42 -6.14
N LEU A 155 4.35 -15.55 -6.28
CA LEU A 155 3.60 -16.78 -5.99
C LEU A 155 4.17 -18.00 -6.72
N ASN A 156 4.55 -17.85 -7.99
CA ASN A 156 5.10 -18.94 -8.81
C ASN A 156 6.49 -19.42 -8.37
N ARG A 157 7.14 -18.72 -7.44
CA ARG A 157 8.43 -19.10 -6.83
C ARG A 157 8.30 -19.56 -5.38
N GLN A 158 7.09 -19.51 -4.83
CA GLN A 158 6.84 -19.95 -3.46
C GLN A 158 6.71 -21.48 -3.41
N PRO A 159 7.16 -22.15 -2.34
CA PRO A 159 6.87 -23.57 -2.14
C PRO A 159 5.36 -23.78 -1.88
N GLU A 160 4.82 -24.95 -2.26
CA GLU A 160 3.39 -25.24 -2.15
C GLU A 160 2.79 -25.02 -0.74
N ASN A 161 3.60 -25.18 0.30
CA ASN A 161 3.18 -24.99 1.69
C ASN A 161 3.46 -23.59 2.24
N ALA A 162 3.94 -22.63 1.44
CA ALA A 162 4.29 -21.29 1.90
C ALA A 162 3.06 -20.49 2.37
N LEU A 163 1.89 -20.78 1.81
CA LEU A 163 0.64 -20.05 2.10
C LEU A 163 -0.14 -20.70 3.25
N THR A 164 0.56 -21.16 4.28
CA THR A 164 -0.06 -21.72 5.48
C THR A 164 -0.12 -20.66 6.58
N LEU A 165 -1.33 -20.35 7.05
CA LEU A 165 -1.53 -19.47 8.21
C LEU A 165 -0.94 -20.12 9.47
N ARG A 166 -0.20 -19.34 10.27
CA ARG A 166 0.51 -19.80 11.48
C ARG A 166 -0.43 -19.90 12.68
N ASP A 167 -1.37 -18.97 12.77
CA ASP A 167 -2.35 -18.87 13.85
C ASP A 167 -3.58 -18.06 13.39
N ALA A 168 -4.51 -17.79 14.32
CA ALA A 168 -5.76 -17.07 14.04
C ALA A 168 -5.57 -15.57 13.74
N ASP A 169 -4.43 -15.00 14.12
CA ASP A 169 -4.10 -13.58 13.94
C ASP A 169 -3.20 -13.37 12.72
N ASP A 170 -2.81 -14.45 12.03
CA ASP A 170 -1.98 -14.41 10.83
C ASP A 170 -2.80 -14.12 9.58
N PHE A 171 -2.19 -13.40 8.65
CA PHE A 171 -2.79 -13.11 7.34
C PHE A 171 -1.71 -12.92 6.29
N PHE A 172 -2.14 -13.09 5.03
CA PHE A 172 -1.29 -12.82 3.89
C PHE A 172 -1.71 -11.53 3.20
N CYS A 173 -0.74 -10.88 2.60
CA CYS A 173 -0.93 -9.83 1.60
C CYS A 173 -0.52 -10.36 0.24
N ILE A 174 -1.11 -9.82 -0.82
CA ILE A 174 -0.73 -10.10 -2.20
C ILE A 174 -0.66 -8.80 -2.98
N GLY A 175 0.40 -8.63 -3.77
CA GLY A 175 0.57 -7.38 -4.52
C GLY A 175 1.69 -7.42 -5.55
N ARG A 176 1.95 -6.28 -6.14
CA ARG A 176 3.10 -6.04 -7.03
C ARG A 176 3.80 -4.75 -6.62
N HIS A 177 5.05 -4.64 -6.99
CA HIS A 177 5.83 -3.44 -6.74
C HIS A 177 6.64 -2.99 -7.97
N VAL A 178 7.02 -1.72 -7.94
CA VAL A 178 8.04 -1.14 -8.82
C VAL A 178 9.17 -0.67 -7.92
N GLU A 179 10.36 -1.19 -8.11
CA GLU A 179 11.53 -0.75 -7.35
C GLU A 179 11.85 0.71 -7.66
N ARG A 180 12.48 1.40 -6.71
CA ARG A 180 12.87 2.81 -6.82
C ARG A 180 13.56 3.14 -8.14
N ASP A 181 14.48 2.29 -8.56
CA ASP A 181 15.33 2.57 -9.71
C ASP A 181 14.61 2.42 -11.06
N ASP A 182 13.48 1.70 -11.08
CA ASP A 182 12.63 1.52 -12.26
C ASP A 182 11.47 2.53 -12.32
N LEU A 183 11.22 3.26 -11.21
CA LEU A 183 10.01 4.09 -11.06
C LEU A 183 9.96 5.27 -12.05
N ASP A 184 11.11 5.80 -12.46
CA ASP A 184 11.18 6.94 -13.40
C ASP A 184 10.69 6.58 -14.81
N GLY A 185 10.68 5.28 -15.17
CA GLY A 185 10.19 4.77 -16.44
C GLY A 185 8.71 4.39 -16.47
N VAL A 186 7.98 4.55 -15.34
CA VAL A 186 6.62 4.03 -15.18
C VAL A 186 5.59 5.16 -15.14
N ASP A 187 4.51 5.05 -15.92
CA ASP A 187 3.30 5.84 -15.66
C ASP A 187 2.64 5.32 -14.37
N SER A 188 2.95 5.98 -13.26
CA SER A 188 2.49 5.57 -11.93
C SER A 188 0.96 5.46 -11.83
N VAL A 189 0.22 6.34 -12.52
CA VAL A 189 -1.26 6.31 -12.50
C VAL A 189 -1.78 5.08 -13.24
N ALA A 190 -1.29 4.85 -14.46
CA ALA A 190 -1.72 3.70 -15.25
C ALA A 190 -1.32 2.37 -14.57
N TRP A 191 -0.12 2.31 -14.01
CA TRP A 191 0.38 1.13 -13.31
C TRP A 191 -0.46 0.82 -12.07
N ILE A 192 -0.70 1.80 -11.17
CA ILE A 192 -1.51 1.60 -9.97
C ILE A 192 -2.93 1.12 -10.34
N VAL A 193 -3.57 1.76 -11.34
CA VAL A 193 -4.91 1.36 -11.80
C VAL A 193 -4.91 -0.10 -12.27
N ALA A 194 -3.89 -0.51 -13.04
CA ALA A 194 -3.79 -1.88 -13.52
C ALA A 194 -3.66 -2.89 -12.36
N GLN A 195 -2.82 -2.59 -11.36
CA GLN A 195 -2.64 -3.49 -10.23
C GLN A 195 -3.89 -3.55 -9.34
N VAL A 196 -4.52 -2.40 -9.04
CA VAL A 196 -5.78 -2.39 -8.26
C VAL A 196 -6.85 -3.23 -8.96
N ARG A 197 -7.03 -3.06 -10.28
CA ARG A 197 -8.01 -3.85 -11.05
C ARG A 197 -7.72 -5.35 -11.00
N ALA A 198 -6.46 -5.73 -11.11
CA ALA A 198 -6.07 -7.13 -11.06
C ALA A 198 -6.38 -7.76 -9.69
N LEU A 199 -6.30 -6.99 -8.60
CA LEU A 199 -6.56 -7.45 -7.25
C LEU A 199 -8.06 -7.40 -6.85
N VAL A 200 -8.92 -6.72 -7.61
CA VAL A 200 -10.37 -6.63 -7.32
C VAL A 200 -11.02 -7.99 -7.11
N PRO A 201 -10.80 -9.03 -7.95
CA PRO A 201 -11.44 -10.32 -7.75
C PRO A 201 -11.09 -10.98 -6.39
N LEU A 202 -9.85 -10.80 -5.91
CA LEU A 202 -9.43 -11.30 -4.60
C LEU A 202 -9.99 -10.43 -3.47
N TYR A 203 -10.04 -9.12 -3.67
CA TYR A 203 -10.67 -8.20 -2.70
C TYR A 203 -12.16 -8.52 -2.48
N GLU A 204 -12.90 -8.82 -3.55
CA GLU A 204 -14.32 -9.19 -3.47
C GLU A 204 -14.53 -10.49 -2.70
N ARG A 205 -13.63 -11.48 -2.86
CA ARG A 205 -13.66 -12.73 -2.10
C ARG A 205 -13.53 -12.57 -0.59
N CYS A 206 -12.94 -11.48 -0.10
CA CYS A 206 -12.89 -11.21 1.33
C CYS A 206 -14.30 -11.00 1.94
N PHE A 207 -15.34 -10.86 1.12
CA PHE A 207 -16.70 -10.53 1.53
C PHE A 207 -17.74 -11.60 1.12
N GLU A 208 -17.31 -12.69 0.52
CA GLU A 208 -18.14 -13.86 0.22
C GLU A 208 -18.26 -14.77 1.45
#